data_b0426e9a0e16e6e58226e9064c6d5303
#
_entry.id   b0426e9a0e16e6e58226e9064c6d5303
#
_cell.length_a   1.000
_cell.length_b   1.000
_cell.length_c   1.000
_cell.angle_alpha   90.00
_cell.angle_beta   90.00
_cell.angle_gamma   90.00
#
_symmetry.space_group_name_H-M   'P 1'
#
loop_
_entity.id
_entity.type
_entity.pdbx_description
1 polymer ?
#
loop_
_entity_poly.entity_id
_entity_poly.type
_entity_poly.pdbx_seq_one_letter_code
_entity_poly.pdbx_strand_id
1 'polypeptide(L)'
;MAIALALKVFAGLLAAALAALLLEHYGLTGPSSSLPQPRNPQRPHPAPGPGDSNIFWGLQISDIHVSRFRDPSRAVDLEKFCSETIDIIQPALVLATGDLTDAKTKEQLGSRQQEVEWQTYQSILKKTRVMEKTKWLDIKGNHDAYNIPSLESVKNYYRKYSAVHRDGSFHYVHNTPFGNYSFISVDATQNPGPKRPFNFFGILDEKQMKELLLLAKESKESNHTIWFGHFTTSTILSPSPGIRSIMSSATAYLCGHLHTLGGLMPILHTRHFQGTLELEVGDWKDNRRYRIFAFDHDLFSFEDLIFGNWPVILITNPKSLLYSCDKHEPLERILHSTHIRVLAFSLSSITSVTIKIDGVNLGQAIHLSGPIFILKWNPRNYSNGTHNIEAIVQDSAGRSTSVHHIFSVQENIHLTFNPLASFILLTDHCMVVQKFARKLPRIQENPLLTRLLAYERRIQLRKSQMEEMPRQVMRVGCEFPCFPQTHATFPTPPCIHQPGKLSELLQLGFLWRFYYVGMIV
;
A
#
# COMPACT_ATOMS: atom_id res chain seq x y z
N MET A 1 -6.81 -37.75 -12.52
CA MET A 1 -6.46 -37.00 -11.31
C MET A 1 -6.37 -35.48 -11.58
N ALA A 2 -5.66 -35.02 -12.60
CA ALA A 2 -5.53 -33.60 -12.95
C ALA A 2 -6.86 -32.89 -13.27
N ILE A 3 -7.77 -33.50 -14.03
CA ILE A 3 -9.07 -32.95 -14.39
C ILE A 3 -9.98 -32.76 -13.15
N ALA A 4 -9.99 -33.76 -12.23
CA ALA A 4 -10.77 -33.63 -10.99
C ALA A 4 -10.23 -32.55 -10.06
N LEU A 5 -8.92 -32.29 -10.07
CA LEU A 5 -8.30 -31.20 -9.35
C LEU A 5 -8.64 -29.85 -9.97
N ALA A 6 -8.55 -29.74 -11.30
CA ALA A 6 -8.92 -28.53 -12.02
C ALA A 6 -10.40 -28.14 -11.81
N LEU A 7 -11.30 -29.13 -11.81
CA LEU A 7 -12.73 -28.93 -11.50
C LEU A 7 -12.96 -28.45 -10.06
N LYS A 8 -12.23 -28.97 -9.08
CA LYS A 8 -12.32 -28.51 -7.68
C LYS A 8 -11.79 -27.09 -7.51
N VAL A 9 -10.71 -26.75 -8.19
CA VAL A 9 -10.14 -25.40 -8.20
C VAL A 9 -11.14 -24.43 -8.86
N PHE A 10 -11.70 -24.79 -10.01
CA PHE A 10 -12.70 -23.96 -10.68
C PHE A 10 -13.98 -23.77 -9.84
N ALA A 11 -14.48 -24.84 -9.20
CA ALA A 11 -15.61 -24.74 -8.29
C ALA A 11 -15.32 -23.86 -7.06
N GLY A 12 -14.07 -23.93 -6.53
CA GLY A 12 -13.64 -23.04 -5.43
C GLY A 12 -13.59 -21.57 -5.85
N LEU A 13 -13.11 -21.28 -7.05
CA LEU A 13 -13.08 -19.93 -7.60
C LEU A 13 -14.48 -19.39 -7.87
N LEU A 14 -15.36 -20.22 -8.41
CA LEU A 14 -16.76 -19.85 -8.64
C LEU A 14 -17.49 -19.56 -7.32
N ALA A 15 -17.25 -20.37 -6.29
CA ALA A 15 -17.81 -20.16 -4.96
C ALA A 15 -17.26 -18.87 -4.31
N ALA A 16 -15.98 -18.56 -4.48
CA ALA A 16 -15.37 -17.33 -4.00
C ALA A 16 -15.92 -16.10 -4.72
N ALA A 17 -16.10 -16.17 -6.03
CA ALA A 17 -16.70 -15.10 -6.82
C ALA A 17 -18.17 -14.87 -6.44
N LEU A 18 -18.95 -15.94 -6.25
CA LEU A 18 -20.34 -15.87 -5.75
C LEU A 18 -20.41 -15.29 -4.34
N ALA A 19 -19.51 -15.70 -3.45
CA ALA A 19 -19.43 -15.15 -2.09
C ALA A 19 -19.07 -13.65 -2.11
N ALA A 20 -18.16 -13.22 -2.98
CA ALA A 20 -17.82 -11.81 -3.17
C ALA A 20 -19.02 -10.99 -3.68
N LEU A 21 -19.77 -11.50 -4.67
CA LEU A 21 -21.00 -10.87 -5.18
C LEU A 21 -22.11 -10.79 -4.11
N LEU A 22 -22.26 -11.84 -3.30
CA LEU A 22 -23.23 -11.84 -2.19
C LEU A 22 -22.83 -10.87 -1.08
N LEU A 23 -21.53 -10.78 -0.75
CA LEU A 23 -21.03 -9.82 0.23
C LEU A 23 -21.20 -8.38 -0.27
N GLU A 24 -20.99 -8.12 -1.55
CA GLU A 24 -21.25 -6.81 -2.17
C GLU A 24 -22.76 -6.47 -2.11
N HIS A 25 -23.61 -7.42 -2.48
CA HIS A 25 -25.05 -7.18 -2.54
C HIS A 25 -25.72 -7.06 -1.14
N TYR A 26 -25.27 -7.83 -0.16
CA TYR A 26 -25.88 -7.87 1.17
C TYR A 26 -25.06 -7.18 2.27
N GLY A 27 -23.76 -7.01 2.11
CA GLY A 27 -22.86 -6.44 3.12
C GLY A 27 -22.60 -4.95 2.98
N LEU A 28 -22.74 -4.38 1.77
CA LEU A 28 -22.46 -2.97 1.50
C LEU A 28 -23.71 -2.09 1.45
N THR A 29 -24.91 -2.67 1.52
CA THR A 29 -26.19 -1.94 1.51
C THR A 29 -26.74 -1.61 2.90
N GLY A 30 -25.94 -1.75 3.96
CA GLY A 30 -26.32 -1.30 5.29
C GLY A 30 -26.49 0.22 5.31
N PRO A 31 -27.59 0.77 5.88
CA PRO A 31 -27.80 2.21 5.94
C PRO A 31 -26.67 2.85 6.74
N SER A 32 -25.89 3.69 6.09
CA SER A 32 -24.88 4.54 6.75
C SER A 32 -25.60 5.59 7.60
N SER A 33 -25.83 5.27 8.86
CA SER A 33 -26.43 6.18 9.83
C SER A 33 -25.38 6.88 10.69
N SER A 34 -24.40 7.52 10.08
CA SER A 34 -23.60 8.53 10.75
C SER A 34 -23.42 9.71 9.79
N LEU A 35 -24.12 10.79 10.09
CA LEU A 35 -23.88 12.08 9.47
C LEU A 35 -22.39 12.38 9.53
N PRO A 36 -21.77 12.83 8.44
CA PRO A 36 -20.38 13.28 8.46
C PRO A 36 -20.27 14.41 9.49
N GLN A 37 -19.34 14.30 10.42
CA GLN A 37 -18.98 15.46 11.21
C GLN A 37 -18.36 16.48 10.25
N PRO A 38 -18.88 17.72 10.19
CA PRO A 38 -18.29 18.74 9.32
C PRO A 38 -16.84 18.94 9.74
N ARG A 39 -15.92 18.81 8.79
CA ARG A 39 -14.56 19.30 8.95
C ARG A 39 -14.64 20.77 9.35
N ASN A 40 -13.87 21.16 10.33
CA ASN A 40 -13.74 22.54 10.79
C ASN A 40 -13.46 23.44 9.57
N PRO A 41 -14.29 24.46 9.26
CA PRO A 41 -14.10 25.30 8.10
C PRO A 41 -12.95 26.29 8.34
N GLN A 42 -11.71 25.77 8.37
CA GLN A 42 -10.52 26.59 8.48
C GLN A 42 -9.99 26.91 7.09
N ARG A 43 -10.22 28.14 6.68
CA ARG A 43 -9.80 28.88 5.48
C ARG A 43 -10.51 28.45 4.19
N PRO A 44 -11.06 29.37 3.42
CA PRO A 44 -11.52 29.11 2.07
C PRO A 44 -10.29 28.79 1.20
N HIS A 45 -9.98 27.52 1.02
CA HIS A 45 -8.96 27.11 0.07
C HIS A 45 -9.52 27.31 -1.35
N PRO A 46 -8.72 27.84 -2.29
CA PRO A 46 -9.19 28.08 -3.65
C PRO A 46 -9.55 26.76 -4.35
N ALA A 47 -10.54 26.82 -5.22
CA ALA A 47 -10.85 25.73 -6.15
C ALA A 47 -9.78 25.66 -7.25
N PRO A 48 -9.59 24.50 -7.93
CA PRO A 48 -8.64 24.35 -9.03
C PRO A 48 -8.85 25.40 -10.13
N GLY A 49 -7.85 26.24 -10.32
CA GLY A 49 -7.87 27.42 -11.17
C GLY A 49 -6.63 27.56 -12.04
N PRO A 50 -6.36 28.79 -12.56
CA PRO A 50 -5.24 29.04 -13.45
C PRO A 50 -3.88 29.17 -12.73
N GLY A 51 -3.83 29.11 -11.40
CA GLY A 51 -2.58 29.24 -10.65
C GLY A 51 -1.78 27.94 -10.59
N ASP A 52 -0.49 28.05 -10.33
CA ASP A 52 0.44 26.92 -10.13
C ASP A 52 0.67 26.58 -8.66
N SER A 53 0.02 27.29 -7.77
CA SER A 53 0.03 27.04 -6.33
C SER A 53 -0.94 25.91 -5.94
N ASN A 54 -0.85 25.46 -4.68
CA ASN A 54 -1.71 24.42 -4.09
C ASN A 54 -1.59 23.02 -4.74
N ILE A 55 -0.42 22.72 -5.30
CA ILE A 55 -0.13 21.41 -5.88
C ILE A 55 1.27 20.93 -5.47
N PHE A 56 1.38 19.66 -5.12
CA PHE A 56 2.64 18.93 -5.08
C PHE A 56 2.41 17.48 -5.48
N TRP A 57 3.49 16.78 -5.84
CA TRP A 57 3.44 15.38 -6.25
C TRP A 57 4.59 14.58 -5.66
N GLY A 58 4.37 13.29 -5.57
CA GLY A 58 5.32 12.31 -5.08
C GLY A 58 5.26 11.02 -5.89
N LEU A 59 6.18 10.12 -5.60
CA LEU A 59 6.24 8.79 -6.22
C LEU A 59 6.14 7.69 -5.17
N GLN A 60 5.64 6.53 -5.58
CA GLN A 60 5.72 5.27 -4.83
C GLN A 60 6.40 4.21 -5.71
N ILE A 61 7.31 3.45 -5.10
CA ILE A 61 7.92 2.26 -5.67
C ILE A 61 7.89 1.15 -4.62
N SER A 62 7.65 -0.10 -5.02
CA SER A 62 7.58 -1.23 -4.11
C SER A 62 8.22 -2.47 -4.71
N ASP A 63 8.54 -3.44 -3.85
CA ASP A 63 8.96 -4.78 -4.28
C ASP A 63 10.14 -4.71 -5.25
N ILE A 64 11.17 -3.97 -4.85
CA ILE A 64 12.35 -3.69 -5.66
C ILE A 64 13.18 -4.95 -5.86
N HIS A 65 13.35 -5.74 -4.78
CA HIS A 65 14.06 -7.02 -4.77
C HIS A 65 15.43 -6.97 -5.45
N VAL A 66 16.27 -6.01 -5.07
CA VAL A 66 17.69 -6.05 -5.46
C VAL A 66 18.25 -7.41 -5.12
N SER A 67 18.75 -8.14 -6.12
CA SER A 67 19.12 -9.54 -5.95
C SER A 67 20.55 -9.81 -6.36
N ARG A 68 21.26 -10.57 -5.52
CA ARG A 68 22.59 -11.10 -5.83
C ARG A 68 22.56 -12.18 -6.91
N PHE A 69 21.46 -12.93 -7.02
CA PHE A 69 21.39 -14.16 -7.80
C PHE A 69 20.41 -14.11 -8.97
N ARG A 70 19.62 -13.06 -9.06
CA ARG A 70 18.56 -12.90 -10.07
C ARG A 70 18.63 -11.54 -10.71
N ASP A 71 18.20 -11.47 -11.94
CA ASP A 71 17.93 -10.29 -12.75
C ASP A 71 18.73 -9.04 -12.33
N PRO A 72 19.98 -8.90 -12.77
CA PRO A 72 20.81 -7.76 -12.40
C PRO A 72 20.26 -6.43 -12.93
N SER A 73 19.37 -6.47 -13.93
CA SER A 73 18.76 -5.26 -14.49
C SER A 73 17.87 -4.53 -13.48
N ARG A 74 17.36 -5.20 -12.43
CA ARG A 74 16.61 -4.54 -11.34
C ARG A 74 17.37 -3.39 -10.71
N ALA A 75 18.67 -3.60 -10.44
CA ALA A 75 19.54 -2.59 -9.85
C ALA A 75 19.91 -1.51 -10.88
N VAL A 76 20.18 -1.89 -12.13
CA VAL A 76 20.51 -0.95 -13.22
C VAL A 76 19.33 -0.04 -13.53
N ASP A 77 18.13 -0.61 -13.61
CA ASP A 77 16.91 0.15 -13.88
C ASP A 77 16.54 1.05 -12.69
N LEU A 78 16.78 0.60 -11.44
CA LEU A 78 16.62 1.42 -10.25
C LEU A 78 17.59 2.61 -10.26
N GLU A 79 18.84 2.41 -10.68
CA GLU A 79 19.82 3.49 -10.84
C GLU A 79 19.34 4.52 -11.87
N LYS A 80 18.83 4.07 -13.02
CA LYS A 80 18.24 4.97 -14.03
C LYS A 80 16.98 5.66 -13.51
N PHE A 81 16.12 4.96 -12.77
CA PHE A 81 14.96 5.58 -12.13
C PHE A 81 15.38 6.72 -11.21
N CYS A 82 16.39 6.50 -10.35
CA CYS A 82 16.89 7.50 -9.41
C CYS A 82 17.64 8.65 -10.09
N SER A 83 18.27 8.44 -11.25
CA SER A 83 19.05 9.48 -11.94
C SER A 83 18.28 10.19 -13.05
N GLU A 84 17.35 9.51 -13.74
CA GLU A 84 16.63 10.06 -14.89
C GLU A 84 15.17 10.39 -14.55
N THR A 85 14.41 9.39 -14.07
CA THR A 85 12.98 9.60 -13.80
C THR A 85 12.76 10.62 -12.68
N ILE A 86 13.58 10.56 -11.61
CA ILE A 86 13.51 11.53 -10.51
C ILE A 86 13.90 12.93 -10.98
N ASP A 87 14.89 13.06 -11.85
CA ASP A 87 15.32 14.38 -12.35
C ASP A 87 14.27 15.04 -13.25
N ILE A 88 13.49 14.25 -13.99
CA ILE A 88 12.43 14.75 -14.86
C ILE A 88 11.16 15.06 -14.08
N ILE A 89 10.74 14.15 -13.20
CA ILE A 89 9.49 14.30 -12.45
C ILE A 89 9.65 15.27 -11.29
N GLN A 90 10.83 15.36 -10.67
CA GLN A 90 11.14 16.20 -9.51
C GLN A 90 10.09 16.06 -8.38
N PRO A 91 9.86 14.82 -7.88
CA PRO A 91 8.85 14.61 -6.85
C PRO A 91 9.32 15.21 -5.51
N ALA A 92 8.39 15.75 -4.73
CA ALA A 92 8.66 16.23 -3.38
C ALA A 92 9.15 15.10 -2.45
N LEU A 93 8.62 13.91 -2.64
CA LEU A 93 9.01 12.72 -1.89
C LEU A 93 8.83 11.43 -2.70
N VAL A 94 9.55 10.40 -2.28
CA VAL A 94 9.42 9.02 -2.79
C VAL A 94 9.16 8.08 -1.62
N LEU A 95 8.13 7.26 -1.75
CA LEU A 95 7.78 6.19 -0.82
C LEU A 95 8.26 4.85 -1.38
N ALA A 96 9.30 4.26 -0.78
CA ALA A 96 9.76 2.92 -1.12
C ALA A 96 9.14 1.91 -0.15
N THR A 97 8.07 1.25 -0.59
CA THR A 97 7.16 0.48 0.28
C THR A 97 7.59 -0.97 0.47
N GLY A 98 8.88 -1.20 0.75
CA GLY A 98 9.43 -2.47 1.22
C GLY A 98 9.84 -3.45 0.13
N ASP A 99 10.36 -4.59 0.59
CA ASP A 99 11.04 -5.60 -0.22
C ASP A 99 12.13 -4.98 -1.10
N LEU A 100 13.00 -4.19 -0.42
CA LEU A 100 14.11 -3.49 -1.05
C LEU A 100 15.14 -4.48 -1.61
N THR A 101 15.33 -5.60 -0.89
CA THR A 101 16.24 -6.69 -1.22
C THR A 101 15.52 -8.03 -1.40
N ASP A 102 16.11 -8.95 -2.17
CA ASP A 102 15.51 -10.25 -2.44
C ASP A 102 15.72 -11.26 -1.30
N ALA A 103 16.85 -11.17 -0.61
CA ALA A 103 17.24 -11.98 0.55
C ALA A 103 17.00 -13.49 0.38
N LYS A 104 17.17 -14.01 -0.85
CA LYS A 104 17.03 -15.42 -1.17
C LYS A 104 18.39 -16.12 -1.23
N THR A 105 18.36 -17.46 -1.08
CA THR A 105 19.53 -18.29 -1.39
C THR A 105 19.68 -18.48 -2.89
N LYS A 106 20.87 -18.94 -3.34
CA LYS A 106 21.16 -19.20 -4.75
C LYS A 106 20.13 -20.14 -5.40
N GLU A 107 19.68 -21.14 -4.66
CA GLU A 107 18.70 -22.15 -5.08
C GLU A 107 17.26 -21.62 -5.08
N GLN A 108 17.04 -20.39 -4.63
CA GLN A 108 15.73 -19.72 -4.55
C GLN A 108 14.69 -20.39 -3.62
N LEU A 109 15.07 -21.44 -2.90
CA LEU A 109 14.18 -22.16 -1.99
C LEU A 109 14.25 -21.62 -0.56
N GLY A 110 15.45 -21.25 -0.12
CA GLY A 110 15.69 -20.67 1.21
C GLY A 110 15.72 -19.15 1.23
N SER A 111 15.92 -18.61 2.42
CA SER A 111 16.11 -17.17 2.65
C SER A 111 17.36 -16.91 3.50
N ARG A 112 18.05 -15.84 3.22
CA ARG A 112 19.20 -15.35 3.97
C ARG A 112 19.45 -13.90 3.63
N GLN A 113 19.65 -13.04 4.62
CA GLN A 113 20.10 -11.67 4.39
C GLN A 113 21.45 -11.65 3.66
N GLN A 114 21.49 -10.95 2.54
CA GLN A 114 22.70 -10.77 1.69
C GLN A 114 23.17 -9.33 1.82
N GLU A 115 24.25 -9.08 2.56
CA GLU A 115 24.74 -7.71 2.76
C GLU A 115 25.06 -6.98 1.44
N VAL A 116 25.50 -7.72 0.41
CA VAL A 116 25.80 -7.13 -0.90
C VAL A 116 24.57 -6.54 -1.59
N GLU A 117 23.36 -7.10 -1.39
CA GLU A 117 22.13 -6.55 -1.94
C GLU A 117 21.83 -5.18 -1.31
N TRP A 118 22.01 -5.06 -0.01
CA TRP A 118 21.88 -3.79 0.73
C TRP A 118 22.93 -2.76 0.35
N GLN A 119 24.19 -3.20 0.18
CA GLN A 119 25.26 -2.34 -0.31
C GLN A 119 24.97 -1.81 -1.72
N THR A 120 24.43 -2.65 -2.60
CA THR A 120 23.99 -2.25 -3.94
C THR A 120 22.87 -1.23 -3.85
N TYR A 121 21.82 -1.46 -3.06
CA TYR A 121 20.74 -0.52 -2.85
C TYR A 121 21.26 0.84 -2.36
N GLN A 122 22.04 0.87 -1.29
CA GLN A 122 22.63 2.11 -0.76
C GLN A 122 23.57 2.79 -1.78
N SER A 123 24.38 2.01 -2.52
CA SER A 123 25.28 2.54 -3.54
C SER A 123 24.51 3.28 -4.64
N ILE A 124 23.37 2.75 -5.08
CA ILE A 124 22.49 3.42 -6.05
C ILE A 124 22.01 4.76 -5.49
N LEU A 125 21.45 4.77 -4.27
CA LEU A 125 20.95 6.01 -3.67
C LEU A 125 22.05 7.08 -3.53
N LYS A 126 23.26 6.67 -3.14
CA LYS A 126 24.40 7.58 -2.99
C LYS A 126 24.95 8.06 -4.33
N LYS A 127 25.16 7.15 -5.30
CA LYS A 127 25.73 7.45 -6.62
C LYS A 127 24.84 8.42 -7.40
N THR A 128 23.52 8.22 -7.33
CA THR A 128 22.56 9.09 -8.02
C THR A 128 22.25 10.37 -7.24
N ARG A 129 22.71 10.47 -5.98
CA ARG A 129 22.43 11.59 -5.08
C ARG A 129 20.92 11.85 -4.92
N VAL A 130 20.11 10.80 -5.06
CA VAL A 130 18.64 10.92 -5.10
C VAL A 130 18.08 11.53 -3.81
N MET A 131 18.70 11.26 -2.65
CA MET A 131 18.27 11.81 -1.36
C MET A 131 18.55 13.32 -1.20
N GLU A 132 19.33 13.93 -2.09
CA GLU A 132 19.52 15.38 -2.16
C GLU A 132 18.48 16.05 -3.06
N LYS A 133 17.87 15.29 -3.97
CA LYS A 133 16.88 15.76 -4.96
C LYS A 133 15.45 15.65 -4.44
N THR A 134 15.16 14.60 -3.63
CA THR A 134 13.83 14.28 -3.13
C THR A 134 13.91 13.65 -1.74
N LYS A 135 12.82 13.76 -0.95
CA LYS A 135 12.72 13.07 0.32
C LYS A 135 12.43 11.58 0.09
N TRP A 136 13.45 10.74 0.25
CA TRP A 136 13.31 9.28 0.11
C TRP A 136 12.92 8.65 1.45
N LEU A 137 11.75 7.99 1.50
CA LEU A 137 11.21 7.32 2.67
C LEU A 137 11.05 5.83 2.36
N ASP A 138 12.00 5.03 2.81
CA ASP A 138 11.94 3.58 2.68
C ASP A 138 11.46 2.90 3.97
N ILE A 139 10.86 1.72 3.82
CA ILE A 139 10.46 0.84 4.91
C ILE A 139 10.86 -0.59 4.58
N LYS A 140 10.77 -1.48 5.58
CA LYS A 140 11.02 -2.91 5.40
C LYS A 140 9.80 -3.63 4.82
N GLY A 141 10.05 -4.57 3.89
CA GLY A 141 9.13 -5.64 3.56
C GLY A 141 9.49 -6.96 4.25
N ASN A 142 8.76 -8.02 3.92
CA ASN A 142 9.01 -9.33 4.51
C ASN A 142 10.37 -9.93 4.10
N HIS A 143 10.84 -9.65 2.88
CA HIS A 143 12.19 -10.07 2.45
C HIS A 143 13.28 -9.39 3.25
N ASP A 144 13.12 -8.12 3.54
CA ASP A 144 14.07 -7.32 4.32
C ASP A 144 14.20 -7.78 5.77
N ALA A 145 13.21 -8.53 6.27
CA ALA A 145 13.17 -9.09 7.61
C ALA A 145 13.52 -10.59 7.71
N TYR A 146 13.78 -11.30 6.60
CA TYR A 146 14.12 -12.72 6.62
C TYR A 146 15.32 -13.04 7.50
N ASN A 147 15.18 -14.02 8.41
CA ASN A 147 16.25 -14.58 9.21
C ASN A 147 16.96 -13.55 10.13
N ILE A 148 16.32 -12.43 10.46
CA ILE A 148 16.84 -11.45 11.42
C ILE A 148 16.41 -11.89 12.82
N PRO A 149 17.35 -12.24 13.71
CA PRO A 149 17.01 -12.79 15.04
C PRO A 149 16.50 -11.73 16.01
N SER A 150 16.92 -10.48 15.87
CA SER A 150 16.41 -9.32 16.61
C SER A 150 16.71 -8.04 15.85
N LEU A 151 16.04 -6.95 16.20
CA LEU A 151 16.27 -5.64 15.59
C LEU A 151 17.69 -5.12 15.80
N GLU A 152 18.33 -5.49 16.91
CA GLU A 152 19.70 -5.10 17.28
C GLU A 152 20.77 -5.95 16.57
N SER A 153 20.36 -7.01 15.89
CA SER A 153 21.28 -7.91 15.21
C SER A 153 22.10 -7.20 14.15
N VAL A 154 23.38 -7.56 14.04
CA VAL A 154 24.27 -7.12 12.95
C VAL A 154 23.76 -7.54 11.56
N LYS A 155 22.83 -8.50 11.51
CA LYS A 155 22.16 -8.93 10.27
C LYS A 155 20.98 -8.04 9.89
N ASN A 156 20.57 -7.09 10.71
CA ASN A 156 19.58 -6.09 10.38
C ASN A 156 20.25 -4.99 9.53
N TYR A 157 20.49 -5.33 8.28
CA TYR A 157 21.17 -4.44 7.32
C TYR A 157 20.34 -3.21 6.95
N TYR A 158 19.00 -3.26 7.11
CA TYR A 158 18.14 -2.11 6.91
C TYR A 158 18.60 -0.90 7.74
N ARG A 159 18.93 -1.07 9.03
CA ARG A 159 19.42 0.00 9.88
C ARG A 159 20.72 0.64 9.38
N LYS A 160 21.53 -0.14 8.67
CA LYS A 160 22.85 0.31 8.19
C LYS A 160 22.78 0.94 6.81
N TYR A 161 21.91 0.44 5.92
CA TYR A 161 21.97 0.72 4.48
C TYR A 161 20.72 1.38 3.91
N SER A 162 19.59 1.40 4.60
CA SER A 162 18.38 2.10 4.14
C SER A 162 18.55 3.62 4.14
N ALA A 163 17.63 4.35 3.54
CA ALA A 163 17.63 5.81 3.59
C ALA A 163 17.16 6.35 4.94
N VAL A 164 16.21 5.67 5.58
CA VAL A 164 15.61 6.07 6.86
C VAL A 164 16.47 5.66 8.06
N HIS A 165 17.25 4.58 7.96
CA HIS A 165 18.13 4.05 9.03
C HIS A 165 17.42 3.75 10.36
N ARG A 166 16.12 3.57 10.38
CA ARG A 166 15.30 3.46 11.57
C ARG A 166 14.29 2.33 11.46
N ASP A 167 14.29 1.40 12.42
CA ASP A 167 13.25 0.38 12.54
C ASP A 167 11.95 0.96 13.11
N GLY A 168 10.85 0.25 12.82
CA GLY A 168 9.52 0.57 13.32
C GLY A 168 8.80 1.63 12.48
N SER A 169 7.57 1.88 12.87
CA SER A 169 6.72 2.87 12.21
C SER A 169 7.15 4.30 12.56
N PHE A 170 6.95 5.22 11.63
CA PHE A 170 7.29 6.63 11.81
C PHE A 170 6.31 7.54 11.08
N HIS A 171 6.36 8.82 11.44
CA HIS A 171 5.57 9.89 10.86
C HIS A 171 6.51 10.92 10.20
N TYR A 172 6.17 11.32 9.00
CA TYR A 172 6.81 12.41 8.26
C TYR A 172 5.75 13.41 7.84
N VAL A 173 6.01 14.69 8.03
CA VAL A 173 5.12 15.77 7.60
C VAL A 173 5.78 16.52 6.46
N HIS A 174 5.12 16.57 5.31
CA HIS A 174 5.48 17.42 4.20
C HIS A 174 4.77 18.77 4.35
N ASN A 175 5.56 19.80 4.68
CA ASN A 175 5.06 21.14 4.86
C ASN A 175 5.08 21.90 3.53
N THR A 176 3.97 22.50 3.17
CA THR A 176 3.82 23.36 1.99
C THR A 176 3.29 24.73 2.39
N PRO A 177 3.39 25.76 1.55
CA PRO A 177 2.78 27.06 1.84
C PRO A 177 1.25 27.02 1.97
N PHE A 178 0.62 25.96 1.47
CA PHE A 178 -0.84 25.80 1.44
C PHE A 178 -1.37 24.72 2.39
N GLY A 179 -0.51 24.07 3.15
CA GLY A 179 -0.92 23.11 4.18
C GLY A 179 0.12 22.06 4.50
N ASN A 180 -0.21 21.21 5.46
CA ASN A 180 0.63 20.12 5.92
C ASN A 180 0.04 18.79 5.48
N TYR A 181 0.88 17.88 5.04
CA TYR A 181 0.50 16.55 4.57
C TYR A 181 1.28 15.50 5.33
N SER A 182 0.58 14.66 6.07
CA SER A 182 1.18 13.61 6.91
C SER A 182 1.35 12.31 6.14
N PHE A 183 2.52 11.71 6.31
CA PHE A 183 2.87 10.37 5.80
C PHE A 183 3.23 9.47 6.96
N ILE A 184 2.42 8.44 7.24
CA ILE A 184 2.63 7.50 8.35
C ILE A 184 3.02 6.15 7.78
N SER A 185 4.21 5.67 8.14
CA SER A 185 4.68 4.33 7.77
C SER A 185 4.13 3.27 8.72
N VAL A 186 3.89 2.05 8.18
CA VAL A 186 3.48 0.88 8.95
C VAL A 186 4.53 -0.21 8.76
N ASP A 187 5.37 -0.40 9.77
CA ASP A 187 6.28 -1.54 9.85
C ASP A 187 5.57 -2.71 10.56
N ALA A 188 5.00 -3.62 9.78
CA ALA A 188 4.37 -4.83 10.27
C ALA A 188 5.28 -6.06 10.14
N THR A 189 6.58 -5.88 9.90
CA THR A 189 7.54 -6.99 9.82
C THR A 189 7.66 -7.72 11.15
N GLN A 190 7.78 -9.05 11.08
CA GLN A 190 7.90 -9.87 12.28
C GLN A 190 9.28 -9.72 12.92
N ASN A 191 9.32 -9.65 14.25
CA ASN A 191 10.54 -9.67 15.05
C ASN A 191 10.41 -10.73 16.17
N PRO A 192 11.26 -11.78 16.18
CA PRO A 192 12.30 -12.13 15.20
C PRO A 192 11.74 -12.44 13.81
N GLY A 193 12.51 -12.11 12.77
CA GLY A 193 12.15 -12.35 11.37
C GLY A 193 12.24 -13.83 11.03
N PRO A 194 11.14 -14.52 10.68
CA PRO A 194 11.15 -15.92 10.32
C PRO A 194 11.80 -16.14 8.95
N LYS A 195 12.20 -17.39 8.69
CA LYS A 195 12.67 -17.80 7.36
C LYS A 195 11.50 -18.01 6.40
N ARG A 196 11.77 -17.94 5.11
CA ARG A 196 10.82 -18.33 4.06
C ARG A 196 10.33 -19.77 4.24
N PRO A 197 9.03 -20.08 4.05
CA PRO A 197 7.94 -19.18 3.61
C PRO A 197 7.14 -18.53 4.74
N PHE A 198 7.64 -18.53 5.98
CA PHE A 198 6.86 -18.24 7.20
C PHE A 198 6.71 -16.77 7.56
N ASN A 199 7.19 -15.81 6.76
CA ASN A 199 6.99 -14.38 7.00
C ASN A 199 6.22 -13.66 5.89
N PHE A 200 5.30 -14.36 5.26
CA PHE A 200 4.40 -13.76 4.29
C PHE A 200 3.41 -12.78 4.95
N PHE A 201 3.00 -13.04 6.19
CA PHE A 201 2.09 -12.17 6.93
C PHE A 201 2.84 -11.18 7.79
N GLY A 202 2.36 -9.92 7.80
CA GLY A 202 2.75 -8.92 8.77
C GLY A 202 2.08 -9.15 10.12
N ILE A 203 2.73 -8.78 11.21
CA ILE A 203 2.17 -8.86 12.57
C ILE A 203 2.43 -7.54 13.28
N LEU A 204 1.37 -6.99 13.84
CA LEU A 204 1.42 -5.85 14.75
C LEU A 204 1.03 -6.32 16.15
N ASP A 205 1.82 -5.98 17.15
CA ASP A 205 1.48 -6.22 18.55
C ASP A 205 0.73 -5.02 19.18
N GLU A 206 0.32 -5.16 20.44
CA GLU A 206 -0.40 -4.10 21.16
C GLU A 206 0.43 -2.82 21.32
N LYS A 207 1.76 -2.93 21.46
CA LYS A 207 2.66 -1.78 21.60
C LYS A 207 2.72 -1.02 20.28
N GLN A 208 2.98 -1.72 19.18
CA GLN A 208 3.02 -1.13 17.84
C GLN A 208 1.67 -0.48 17.47
N MET A 209 0.54 -1.12 17.81
CA MET A 209 -0.79 -0.53 17.59
C MET A 209 -1.00 0.75 18.40
N LYS A 210 -0.50 0.83 19.64
CA LYS A 210 -0.55 2.07 20.44
C LYS A 210 0.32 3.17 19.83
N GLU A 211 1.52 2.82 19.37
CA GLU A 211 2.41 3.76 18.66
C GLU A 211 1.74 4.30 17.40
N LEU A 212 1.16 3.43 16.55
CA LEU A 212 0.42 3.83 15.37
C LEU A 212 -0.78 4.74 15.69
N LEU A 213 -1.49 4.47 16.80
CA LEU A 213 -2.59 5.31 17.25
C LEU A 213 -2.12 6.71 17.67
N LEU A 214 -0.93 6.84 18.26
CA LEU A 214 -0.33 8.14 18.59
C LEU A 214 0.00 8.90 17.31
N LEU A 215 0.68 8.27 16.34
CA LEU A 215 0.98 8.88 15.04
C LEU A 215 -0.29 9.31 14.29
N ALA A 216 -1.36 8.50 14.36
CA ALA A 216 -2.66 8.86 13.80
C ALA A 216 -3.27 10.10 14.48
N LYS A 217 -3.04 10.28 15.79
CA LYS A 217 -3.49 11.49 16.50
C LYS A 217 -2.70 12.72 16.11
N GLU A 218 -1.38 12.59 15.99
CA GLU A 218 -0.49 13.68 15.56
C GLU A 218 -0.84 14.17 14.15
N SER A 219 -1.26 13.27 13.26
CA SER A 219 -1.58 13.60 11.87
C SER A 219 -2.92 14.35 11.69
N LYS A 220 -3.74 14.48 12.73
CA LYS A 220 -5.09 15.11 12.63
C LYS A 220 -5.07 16.58 12.22
N GLU A 221 -3.99 17.27 12.53
CA GLU A 221 -3.81 18.68 12.17
C GLU A 221 -3.38 18.89 10.71
N SER A 222 -3.09 17.81 9.99
CA SER A 222 -2.72 17.87 8.59
C SER A 222 -3.95 17.93 7.67
N ASN A 223 -3.78 18.58 6.51
CA ASN A 223 -4.82 18.62 5.48
C ASN A 223 -5.22 17.23 5.04
N HIS A 224 -4.22 16.36 4.85
CA HIS A 224 -4.40 14.95 4.50
C HIS A 224 -3.38 14.08 5.22
N THR A 225 -3.77 12.83 5.43
CA THR A 225 -2.88 11.77 5.92
C THR A 225 -2.85 10.64 4.92
N ILE A 226 -1.66 10.30 4.46
CA ILE A 226 -1.36 9.10 3.68
C ILE A 226 -0.66 8.11 4.61
N TRP A 227 -1.18 6.90 4.67
CA TRP A 227 -0.47 5.79 5.29
C TRP A 227 0.25 4.99 4.21
N PHE A 228 1.41 4.45 4.53
CA PHE A 228 2.14 3.59 3.61
C PHE A 228 2.80 2.44 4.36
N GLY A 229 2.87 1.30 3.71
CA GLY A 229 3.41 0.09 4.29
C GLY A 229 3.78 -0.90 3.20
N HIS A 230 4.42 -2.02 3.57
CA HIS A 230 4.68 -3.06 2.60
C HIS A 230 3.46 -3.96 2.41
N PHE A 231 2.96 -4.52 3.50
CA PHE A 231 1.87 -5.50 3.48
C PHE A 231 0.53 -4.86 3.16
N THR A 232 -0.32 -5.53 2.38
CA THR A 232 -1.75 -5.18 2.31
C THR A 232 -2.41 -5.39 3.67
N THR A 233 -3.46 -4.63 3.99
CA THR A 233 -4.12 -4.76 5.31
C THR A 233 -4.72 -6.15 5.53
N SER A 234 -5.07 -6.85 4.45
CA SER A 234 -5.58 -8.23 4.46
C SER A 234 -4.54 -9.26 4.91
N THR A 235 -3.27 -8.93 4.80
CA THR A 235 -2.15 -9.79 5.21
C THR A 235 -1.50 -9.35 6.52
N ILE A 236 -2.05 -8.35 7.21
CA ILE A 236 -1.57 -7.90 8.52
C ILE A 236 -2.44 -8.49 9.63
N LEU A 237 -1.82 -9.22 10.55
CA LEU A 237 -2.45 -9.62 11.81
C LEU A 237 -2.27 -8.49 12.82
N SER A 238 -3.38 -7.94 13.30
CA SER A 238 -3.37 -6.85 14.29
C SER A 238 -4.40 -7.09 15.39
N PRO A 239 -4.12 -6.69 16.67
CA PRO A 239 -5.09 -6.74 17.73
C PRO A 239 -6.25 -5.74 17.50
N SER A 240 -7.36 -5.94 18.23
CA SER A 240 -8.49 -4.99 18.22
C SER A 240 -8.01 -3.56 18.56
N PRO A 241 -8.51 -2.53 17.86
CA PRO A 241 -9.64 -2.51 16.92
C PRO A 241 -9.27 -2.88 15.48
N GLY A 242 -8.04 -3.30 15.21
CA GLY A 242 -7.52 -3.61 13.89
C GLY A 242 -6.92 -2.40 13.18
N ILE A 243 -5.94 -2.65 12.30
CA ILE A 243 -5.19 -1.58 11.62
C ILE A 243 -6.07 -0.68 10.76
N ARG A 244 -7.08 -1.22 10.07
CA ARG A 244 -8.02 -0.43 9.24
C ARG A 244 -8.79 0.60 10.06
N SER A 245 -9.13 0.28 11.31
CA SER A 245 -9.82 1.22 12.20
C SER A 245 -8.94 2.39 12.62
N ILE A 246 -7.64 2.15 12.80
CA ILE A 246 -6.68 3.23 13.14
C ILE A 246 -6.46 4.15 11.93
N MET A 247 -6.45 3.59 10.71
CA MET A 247 -6.31 4.34 9.46
C MET A 247 -7.57 5.08 9.02
N SER A 248 -8.68 5.01 9.75
CA SER A 248 -10.01 5.46 9.30
C SER A 248 -10.10 6.91 8.87
N SER A 249 -9.17 7.76 9.30
CA SER A 249 -9.08 9.17 8.89
C SER A 249 -8.13 9.41 7.71
N ALA A 250 -7.48 8.38 7.21
CA ALA A 250 -6.52 8.50 6.12
C ALA A 250 -7.21 8.63 4.76
N THR A 251 -6.65 9.44 3.88
CA THR A 251 -7.08 9.54 2.48
C THR A 251 -6.78 8.25 1.72
N ALA A 252 -5.57 7.71 1.90
CA ALA A 252 -5.16 6.45 1.29
C ALA A 252 -4.13 5.69 2.13
N TYR A 253 -4.09 4.37 1.92
CA TYR A 253 -3.02 3.46 2.31
C TYR A 253 -2.33 2.94 1.05
N LEU A 254 -1.04 3.22 0.92
CA LEU A 254 -0.20 2.84 -0.22
C LEU A 254 0.66 1.65 0.18
N CYS A 255 0.53 0.52 -0.53
CA CYS A 255 1.22 -0.72 -0.20
C CYS A 255 1.74 -1.47 -1.44
N GLY A 256 2.40 -2.59 -1.24
CA GLY A 256 2.90 -3.55 -2.23
C GLY A 256 2.59 -4.98 -1.82
N HIS A 257 3.60 -5.87 -1.86
CA HIS A 257 3.62 -7.22 -1.32
C HIS A 257 2.96 -8.30 -2.20
N LEU A 258 1.76 -8.08 -2.74
CA LEU A 258 1.06 -9.11 -3.51
C LEU A 258 1.50 -9.15 -4.98
N HIS A 259 2.27 -8.16 -5.44
CA HIS A 259 2.78 -8.04 -6.80
C HIS A 259 1.67 -8.12 -7.85
N THR A 260 0.51 -7.52 -7.57
CA THR A 260 -0.70 -7.66 -8.40
C THR A 260 -1.02 -9.13 -8.73
N LEU A 261 -0.78 -10.04 -7.76
CA LEU A 261 -0.90 -11.50 -7.90
C LEU A 261 -0.08 -12.06 -9.08
N GLY A 262 1.17 -11.60 -9.23
CA GLY A 262 2.03 -11.99 -10.35
C GLY A 262 1.56 -11.42 -11.70
N GLY A 263 0.85 -10.29 -11.69
CA GLY A 263 0.32 -9.63 -12.87
C GLY A 263 -1.06 -10.12 -13.34
N LEU A 264 -1.66 -11.10 -12.64
CA LEU A 264 -3.00 -11.60 -12.97
C LEU A 264 -4.11 -10.57 -12.68
N MET A 265 -3.87 -9.71 -11.70
CA MET A 265 -4.75 -8.60 -11.34
C MET A 265 -4.01 -7.29 -11.59
N PRO A 266 -4.08 -6.69 -12.79
CA PRO A 266 -3.30 -5.50 -13.14
C PRO A 266 -3.61 -4.30 -12.23
N ILE A 267 -4.78 -4.28 -11.61
CA ILE A 267 -5.23 -3.27 -10.64
C ILE A 267 -5.72 -3.99 -9.39
N LEU A 268 -5.06 -3.75 -8.28
CA LEU A 268 -5.41 -4.30 -6.98
C LEU A 268 -5.67 -3.15 -5.99
N HIS A 269 -6.85 -2.52 -6.16
CA HIS A 269 -7.30 -1.36 -5.42
C HIS A 269 -8.67 -1.60 -4.82
N THR A 270 -8.92 -1.01 -3.64
CA THR A 270 -10.22 -1.03 -2.97
C THR A 270 -10.39 0.18 -2.06
N ARG A 271 -11.52 0.24 -1.36
CA ARG A 271 -11.81 1.23 -0.33
C ARG A 271 -12.26 0.55 0.94
N HIS A 272 -11.69 0.94 2.08
CA HIS A 272 -12.17 0.50 3.38
C HIS A 272 -13.56 1.07 3.65
N PHE A 273 -14.31 0.40 4.53
CA PHE A 273 -15.66 0.85 4.93
C PHE A 273 -15.69 2.31 5.45
N GLN A 274 -14.61 2.73 6.12
CA GLN A 274 -14.47 4.09 6.65
C GLN A 274 -14.13 5.14 5.58
N GLY A 275 -13.78 4.73 4.36
CA GLY A 275 -13.50 5.63 3.23
C GLY A 275 -12.05 5.63 2.76
N THR A 276 -11.09 5.16 3.55
CA THR A 276 -9.68 5.10 3.18
C THR A 276 -9.47 4.24 1.93
N LEU A 277 -8.81 4.77 0.91
CA LEU A 277 -8.40 3.98 -0.25
C LEU A 277 -7.26 3.03 0.14
N GLU A 278 -7.29 1.79 -0.30
CA GLU A 278 -6.16 0.87 -0.23
C GLU A 278 -5.69 0.54 -1.64
N LEU A 279 -4.43 0.92 -1.92
CA LEU A 279 -3.89 0.98 -3.26
C LEU A 279 -2.55 0.22 -3.30
N GLU A 280 -2.62 -1.06 -3.68
CA GLU A 280 -1.41 -1.84 -3.93
C GLU A 280 -0.80 -1.41 -5.27
N VAL A 281 0.50 -1.13 -5.26
CA VAL A 281 1.25 -0.87 -6.49
C VAL A 281 1.91 -2.17 -6.98
N GLY A 282 1.94 -2.38 -8.28
CA GLY A 282 2.64 -3.54 -8.87
C GLY A 282 4.14 -3.50 -8.58
N ASP A 283 4.78 -4.67 -8.66
CA ASP A 283 6.17 -4.85 -8.30
C ASP A 283 7.16 -4.18 -9.28
N TRP A 284 8.25 -3.69 -8.72
CA TRP A 284 9.39 -3.25 -9.53
C TRP A 284 10.18 -4.45 -10.11
N LYS A 285 10.32 -5.52 -9.36
CA LYS A 285 11.25 -6.62 -9.68
C LYS A 285 11.05 -7.25 -11.07
N ASP A 286 9.80 -7.49 -11.48
CA ASP A 286 9.49 -8.18 -12.74
C ASP A 286 8.75 -7.28 -13.72
N ASN A 287 7.94 -6.31 -13.21
CA ASN A 287 7.05 -5.47 -14.02
C ASN A 287 7.49 -4.01 -14.10
N ARG A 288 8.53 -3.60 -13.35
CA ARG A 288 9.07 -2.21 -13.31
C ARG A 288 7.98 -1.17 -13.06
N ARG A 289 7.01 -1.52 -12.20
CA ARG A 289 5.91 -0.61 -11.88
C ARG A 289 6.30 0.37 -10.78
N TYR A 290 5.74 1.57 -10.90
CA TYR A 290 5.78 2.61 -9.88
C TYR A 290 4.50 3.45 -10.00
N ARG A 291 4.26 4.33 -9.04
CA ARG A 291 3.07 5.21 -9.01
C ARG A 291 3.51 6.66 -8.88
N ILE A 292 2.89 7.55 -9.67
CA ILE A 292 2.86 8.97 -9.37
C ILE A 292 1.58 9.30 -8.63
N PHE A 293 1.67 10.15 -7.60
CA PHE A 293 0.50 10.71 -6.91
C PHE A 293 0.67 12.21 -6.73
N ALA A 294 -0.44 12.91 -6.62
CA ALA A 294 -0.47 14.35 -6.39
C ALA A 294 -1.59 14.76 -5.46
N PHE A 295 -1.37 15.84 -4.72
CA PHE A 295 -2.42 16.63 -4.10
C PHE A 295 -2.53 17.96 -4.85
N ASP A 296 -3.66 18.19 -5.46
CA ASP A 296 -3.97 19.43 -6.18
C ASP A 296 -5.21 20.06 -5.54
N HIS A 297 -5.05 21.18 -4.82
CA HIS A 297 -6.12 21.81 -4.05
C HIS A 297 -6.79 20.85 -3.05
N ASP A 298 -6.01 20.03 -2.37
CA ASP A 298 -6.44 18.95 -1.44
C ASP A 298 -7.24 17.81 -2.10
N LEU A 299 -7.20 17.68 -3.42
CA LEU A 299 -7.72 16.52 -4.13
C LEU A 299 -6.58 15.55 -4.43
N PHE A 300 -6.72 14.31 -3.98
CA PHE A 300 -5.74 13.26 -4.18
C PHE A 300 -5.95 12.54 -5.50
N SER A 301 -4.96 12.54 -6.36
CA SER A 301 -4.96 11.82 -7.65
C SER A 301 -3.69 11.00 -7.80
N PHE A 302 -3.74 9.92 -8.55
CA PHE A 302 -2.59 9.07 -8.82
C PHE A 302 -2.74 8.31 -10.15
N GLU A 303 -1.60 7.80 -10.66
CA GLU A 303 -1.53 6.94 -11.83
C GLU A 303 -0.45 5.88 -11.64
N ASP A 304 -0.75 4.63 -11.98
CA ASP A 304 0.20 3.51 -11.95
C ASP A 304 0.91 3.40 -13.30
N LEU A 305 2.24 3.40 -13.26
CA LEU A 305 3.11 3.60 -14.41
C LEU A 305 4.06 2.41 -14.58
N ILE A 306 4.59 2.28 -15.80
CA ILE A 306 5.69 1.37 -16.12
C ILE A 306 6.93 2.20 -16.41
N PHE A 307 8.04 1.85 -15.76
CA PHE A 307 9.32 2.52 -15.98
C PHE A 307 9.74 2.50 -17.45
N GLY A 308 10.22 3.63 -17.93
CA GLY A 308 10.62 3.79 -19.32
C GLY A 308 9.52 4.22 -20.29
N ASN A 309 8.25 4.19 -19.87
CA ASN A 309 7.15 4.68 -20.68
C ASN A 309 6.98 6.19 -20.50
N TRP A 310 7.11 6.92 -21.61
CA TRP A 310 6.97 8.37 -21.67
C TRP A 310 6.05 8.79 -22.81
N PRO A 311 5.32 9.91 -22.71
CA PRO A 311 5.17 10.82 -21.58
C PRO A 311 4.43 10.21 -20.37
N VAL A 312 4.73 10.70 -19.14
CA VAL A 312 3.97 10.43 -17.93
C VAL A 312 2.90 11.50 -17.77
N ILE A 313 1.67 11.09 -17.49
CA ILE A 313 0.51 11.96 -17.43
C ILE A 313 -0.28 11.68 -16.15
N LEU A 314 -0.73 12.73 -15.47
CA LEU A 314 -1.68 12.64 -14.37
C LEU A 314 -2.72 13.75 -14.47
N ILE A 315 -3.99 13.39 -14.69
CA ILE A 315 -5.11 14.34 -14.63
C ILE A 315 -5.43 14.56 -13.14
N THR A 316 -5.24 15.79 -12.66
CA THR A 316 -5.50 16.13 -11.25
C THR A 316 -6.87 16.76 -11.05
N ASN A 317 -7.42 17.47 -12.07
CA ASN A 317 -8.77 18.02 -12.07
C ASN A 317 -9.39 17.95 -13.47
N PRO A 318 -10.62 17.43 -13.63
CA PRO A 318 -11.43 16.75 -12.62
C PRO A 318 -10.82 15.42 -12.18
N LYS A 319 -11.02 15.09 -10.90
CA LYS A 319 -10.53 13.88 -10.26
C LYS A 319 -11.33 12.65 -10.70
N SER A 320 -10.68 11.47 -10.71
CA SER A 320 -11.34 10.19 -10.95
C SER A 320 -12.42 9.90 -9.90
N LEU A 321 -13.63 9.61 -10.37
CA LEU A 321 -14.78 9.29 -9.53
C LEU A 321 -14.58 8.00 -8.73
N LEU A 322 -13.93 6.98 -9.32
CA LEU A 322 -13.66 5.70 -8.65
C LEU A 322 -12.83 5.90 -7.38
N TYR A 323 -11.88 6.83 -7.40
CA TYR A 323 -10.96 7.10 -6.29
C TYR A 323 -11.34 8.33 -5.46
N SER A 324 -12.51 8.91 -5.67
CA SER A 324 -13.03 10.04 -4.87
C SER A 324 -13.54 9.57 -3.52
N CYS A 325 -13.27 10.33 -2.46
CA CYS A 325 -13.73 10.03 -1.10
C CYS A 325 -14.29 11.27 -0.41
N ASP A 326 -15.60 11.37 -0.33
CA ASP A 326 -16.35 12.50 0.25
C ASP A 326 -15.99 12.73 1.73
N LYS A 327 -15.59 11.67 2.45
CA LYS A 327 -15.21 11.75 3.87
C LYS A 327 -13.85 12.41 4.10
N HIS A 328 -12.97 12.38 3.11
CA HIS A 328 -11.57 12.80 3.27
C HIS A 328 -11.13 13.91 2.33
N GLU A 329 -11.92 14.21 1.30
CA GLU A 329 -11.56 15.16 0.26
C GLU A 329 -12.64 16.21 0.05
N PRO A 330 -12.26 17.45 -0.29
CA PRO A 330 -13.20 18.54 -0.58
C PRO A 330 -13.70 18.46 -2.02
N LEU A 331 -14.50 17.43 -2.36
CA LEU A 331 -14.92 17.15 -3.74
C LEU A 331 -15.75 18.26 -4.38
N GLU A 332 -16.43 19.08 -3.56
CA GLU A 332 -17.19 20.25 -4.02
C GLU A 332 -16.31 21.27 -4.77
N ARG A 333 -14.99 21.27 -4.56
CA ARG A 333 -14.06 22.13 -5.30
C ARG A 333 -14.02 21.83 -6.78
N ILE A 334 -14.35 20.59 -7.21
CA ILE A 334 -14.40 20.21 -8.63
C ILE A 334 -15.50 21.02 -9.34
N LEU A 335 -16.68 21.16 -8.70
CA LEU A 335 -17.80 21.93 -9.25
C LEU A 335 -17.49 23.45 -9.34
N HIS A 336 -16.63 23.94 -8.47
CA HIS A 336 -16.20 25.33 -8.45
C HIS A 336 -14.90 25.59 -9.21
N SER A 337 -14.30 24.56 -9.81
CA SER A 337 -13.07 24.69 -10.58
C SER A 337 -13.31 25.42 -11.90
N THR A 338 -12.30 26.16 -12.35
CA THR A 338 -12.34 26.91 -13.61
C THR A 338 -11.46 26.31 -14.70
N HIS A 339 -10.60 25.38 -14.34
CA HIS A 339 -9.64 24.76 -15.26
C HIS A 339 -9.54 23.25 -15.03
N ILE A 340 -9.49 22.51 -16.13
CA ILE A 340 -8.94 21.16 -16.17
C ILE A 340 -7.44 21.31 -15.93
N ARG A 341 -6.86 20.39 -15.13
CA ARG A 341 -5.45 20.44 -14.75
C ARG A 341 -4.80 19.10 -14.97
N VAL A 342 -3.65 19.12 -15.61
CA VAL A 342 -2.88 17.93 -15.99
C VAL A 342 -1.42 18.15 -15.64
N LEU A 343 -0.81 17.18 -14.98
CA LEU A 343 0.63 17.06 -14.88
C LEU A 343 1.13 16.20 -16.04
N ALA A 344 2.11 16.70 -16.77
CA ALA A 344 2.71 15.97 -17.87
C ALA A 344 4.23 16.12 -17.84
N PHE A 345 4.93 14.98 -17.96
CA PHE A 345 6.40 14.89 -17.91
C PHE A 345 6.89 14.06 -19.08
N SER A 346 8.02 14.43 -19.67
CA SER A 346 8.68 13.62 -20.71
C SER A 346 10.18 13.86 -20.76
N LEU A 347 10.89 12.92 -21.40
CA LEU A 347 12.32 13.04 -21.70
C LEU A 347 12.63 14.17 -22.69
N SER A 348 11.64 14.62 -23.46
CA SER A 348 11.74 15.71 -24.43
C SER A 348 10.64 16.72 -24.18
N SER A 349 10.77 17.92 -24.72
CA SER A 349 9.79 18.99 -24.56
C SER A 349 8.40 18.54 -25.02
N ILE A 350 7.39 18.78 -24.20
CA ILE A 350 5.99 18.51 -24.55
C ILE A 350 5.53 19.50 -25.62
N THR A 351 4.99 19.00 -26.71
CA THR A 351 4.53 19.81 -27.85
C THR A 351 3.04 20.08 -27.80
N SER A 352 2.24 19.13 -27.28
CA SER A 352 0.80 19.30 -27.15
C SER A 352 0.21 18.48 -26.00
N VAL A 353 -0.83 19.02 -25.36
CA VAL A 353 -1.68 18.33 -24.38
C VAL A 353 -3.11 18.54 -24.81
N THR A 354 -3.71 17.54 -25.46
CA THR A 354 -5.08 17.60 -25.98
C THR A 354 -6.05 16.98 -24.98
N ILE A 355 -7.13 17.69 -24.68
CA ILE A 355 -8.17 17.23 -23.75
C ILE A 355 -9.45 16.91 -24.50
N LYS A 356 -10.01 15.75 -24.20
CA LYS A 356 -11.35 15.33 -24.66
C LYS A 356 -12.23 15.00 -23.47
N ILE A 357 -13.52 15.30 -23.59
CA ILE A 357 -14.57 14.80 -22.68
C ILE A 357 -15.63 14.13 -23.53
N ASP A 358 -16.00 12.89 -23.18
CA ASP A 358 -16.97 12.05 -23.89
C ASP A 358 -16.64 11.92 -25.38
N GLY A 359 -15.36 11.84 -25.71
CA GLY A 359 -14.87 11.77 -27.09
C GLY A 359 -14.83 13.11 -27.83
N VAL A 360 -15.41 14.17 -27.27
CA VAL A 360 -15.41 15.51 -27.87
C VAL A 360 -14.10 16.24 -27.53
N ASN A 361 -13.42 16.72 -28.54
CA ASN A 361 -12.18 17.51 -28.36
C ASN A 361 -12.52 18.91 -27.81
N LEU A 362 -12.06 19.20 -26.59
CA LEU A 362 -12.22 20.52 -25.96
C LEU A 362 -11.12 21.52 -26.35
N GLY A 363 -10.01 21.04 -26.89
CA GLY A 363 -8.87 21.85 -27.28
C GLY A 363 -7.56 21.41 -26.65
N GLN A 364 -6.56 22.27 -26.80
CA GLN A 364 -5.22 22.06 -26.23
C GLN A 364 -5.07 22.80 -24.92
N ALA A 365 -4.57 22.11 -23.91
CA ALA A 365 -4.18 22.73 -22.66
C ALA A 365 -2.92 23.59 -22.86
N ILE A 366 -2.88 24.73 -22.23
CA ILE A 366 -1.73 25.64 -22.23
C ILE A 366 -0.76 25.27 -21.12
N HIS A 367 0.53 25.35 -21.41
CA HIS A 367 1.58 25.19 -20.41
C HIS A 367 1.55 26.38 -19.43
N LEU A 368 1.48 26.07 -18.13
CA LEU A 368 1.46 27.10 -17.09
C LEU A 368 2.86 27.31 -16.50
N SER A 369 3.38 26.29 -15.81
CA SER A 369 4.70 26.28 -15.20
C SER A 369 5.14 24.83 -14.93
N GLY A 370 6.44 24.53 -15.00
CA GLY A 370 6.96 23.19 -14.75
C GLY A 370 6.20 22.12 -15.53
N PRO A 371 5.62 21.10 -14.89
CA PRO A 371 4.84 20.05 -15.57
C PRO A 371 3.35 20.37 -15.69
N ILE A 372 2.88 21.56 -15.30
CA ILE A 372 1.46 21.89 -15.17
C ILE A 372 0.90 22.42 -16.49
N PHE A 373 -0.13 21.77 -16.99
CA PHE A 373 -0.93 22.17 -18.15
C PHE A 373 -2.37 22.40 -17.72
N ILE A 374 -2.99 23.46 -18.24
CA ILE A 374 -4.36 23.85 -17.88
C ILE A 374 -5.20 24.13 -19.12
N LEU A 375 -6.49 23.80 -19.02
CA LEU A 375 -7.49 24.14 -20.02
C LEU A 375 -8.73 24.72 -19.35
N LYS A 376 -9.14 25.90 -19.75
CA LYS A 376 -10.36 26.52 -19.21
C LYS A 376 -11.58 25.66 -19.54
N TRP A 377 -12.44 25.44 -18.54
CA TRP A 377 -13.66 24.68 -18.69
C TRP A 377 -14.78 25.24 -17.81
N ASN A 378 -16.01 24.74 -18.05
CA ASN A 378 -17.15 24.99 -17.18
C ASN A 378 -17.70 23.66 -16.67
N PRO A 379 -17.48 23.27 -15.41
CA PRO A 379 -17.94 22.01 -14.85
C PRO A 379 -19.47 21.87 -14.86
N ARG A 380 -20.22 22.97 -14.87
CA ARG A 380 -21.69 22.94 -14.93
C ARG A 380 -22.24 22.35 -16.25
N ASN A 381 -21.44 22.35 -17.31
CA ASN A 381 -21.81 21.70 -18.57
C ASN A 381 -21.85 20.17 -18.43
N TYR A 382 -21.27 19.64 -17.34
CA TYR A 382 -21.14 18.20 -17.03
C TYR A 382 -21.85 17.85 -15.72
N SER A 383 -22.91 18.61 -15.36
CA SER A 383 -23.60 18.47 -14.07
C SER A 383 -24.43 17.21 -13.92
N ASN A 384 -24.71 16.50 -14.99
CA ASN A 384 -25.58 15.32 -14.98
C ASN A 384 -24.83 14.04 -15.32
N GLY A 385 -24.77 13.13 -14.37
CA GLY A 385 -24.23 11.78 -14.58
C GLY A 385 -22.72 11.69 -14.51
N THR A 386 -22.18 10.76 -15.25
CA THR A 386 -20.75 10.47 -15.34
C THR A 386 -20.21 10.81 -16.72
N HIS A 387 -19.00 11.33 -16.75
CA HIS A 387 -18.33 11.73 -17.98
C HIS A 387 -16.95 11.09 -18.04
N ASN A 388 -16.43 10.83 -19.23
CA ASN A 388 -15.09 10.32 -19.45
C ASN A 388 -14.16 11.43 -19.92
N ILE A 389 -13.12 11.75 -19.14
CA ILE A 389 -12.06 12.67 -19.57
C ILE A 389 -10.87 11.88 -20.09
N GLU A 390 -10.29 12.35 -21.20
CA GLU A 390 -9.05 11.85 -21.80
C GLU A 390 -8.06 12.99 -21.99
N ALA A 391 -6.80 12.78 -21.56
CA ALA A 391 -5.69 13.65 -21.85
C ALA A 391 -4.69 12.91 -22.75
N ILE A 392 -4.35 13.49 -23.90
CA ILE A 392 -3.39 12.97 -24.87
C ILE A 392 -2.21 13.92 -24.89
N VAL A 393 -1.03 13.41 -24.58
CA VAL A 393 0.22 14.19 -24.53
C VAL A 393 1.17 13.72 -25.61
N GLN A 394 1.75 14.66 -26.34
CA GLN A 394 2.81 14.42 -27.34
C GLN A 394 4.06 15.21 -26.99
N ASP A 395 5.22 14.63 -27.24
CA ASP A 395 6.51 15.32 -27.08
C ASP A 395 7.22 15.54 -28.42
N SER A 396 8.29 16.31 -28.37
CA SER A 396 9.09 16.67 -29.57
C SER A 396 9.87 15.51 -30.18
N ALA A 397 9.99 14.37 -29.48
CA ALA A 397 10.56 13.15 -30.02
C ALA A 397 9.51 12.25 -30.71
N GLY A 398 8.26 12.72 -30.85
CA GLY A 398 7.16 12.00 -31.47
C GLY A 398 6.51 10.92 -30.61
N ARG A 399 6.85 10.83 -29.30
CA ARG A 399 6.17 9.92 -28.38
C ARG A 399 4.82 10.49 -28.01
N SER A 400 3.83 9.61 -27.89
CA SER A 400 2.47 9.98 -27.51
C SER A 400 1.90 8.97 -26.53
N THR A 401 1.26 9.47 -25.49
CA THR A 401 0.56 8.66 -24.48
C THR A 401 -0.79 9.30 -24.21
N SER A 402 -1.80 8.50 -23.86
CA SER A 402 -3.07 8.98 -23.36
C SER A 402 -3.44 8.33 -22.04
N VAL A 403 -4.11 9.08 -21.17
CA VAL A 403 -4.76 8.60 -19.95
C VAL A 403 -6.21 9.06 -19.93
N HIS A 404 -7.08 8.26 -19.35
CA HIS A 404 -8.50 8.58 -19.24
C HIS A 404 -9.09 8.04 -17.95
N HIS A 405 -10.11 8.71 -17.44
CA HIS A 405 -10.91 8.20 -16.32
C HIS A 405 -12.31 8.81 -16.33
N ILE A 406 -13.20 8.15 -15.59
CA ILE A 406 -14.56 8.63 -15.36
C ILE A 406 -14.53 9.64 -14.21
N PHE A 407 -15.22 10.77 -14.39
CA PHE A 407 -15.48 11.77 -13.37
C PHE A 407 -16.97 12.11 -13.26
N SER A 408 -17.36 12.73 -12.17
CA SER A 408 -18.68 13.36 -12.00
C SER A 408 -18.50 14.63 -11.17
N VAL A 409 -19.30 15.63 -11.47
CA VAL A 409 -19.48 16.83 -10.64
C VAL A 409 -20.81 16.80 -9.88
N GLN A 410 -21.61 15.76 -10.09
CA GLN A 410 -22.85 15.49 -9.39
C GLN A 410 -22.54 14.78 -8.06
N GLU A 411 -23.17 15.22 -6.99
CA GLU A 411 -23.10 14.56 -5.69
C GLU A 411 -23.80 13.19 -5.71
N ASN A 412 -23.39 12.30 -4.80
CA ASN A 412 -24.01 10.99 -4.58
C ASN A 412 -23.90 9.96 -5.73
N ILE A 413 -23.00 10.19 -6.68
CA ILE A 413 -22.63 9.16 -7.65
C ILE A 413 -21.34 8.47 -7.20
N HIS A 414 -21.38 7.14 -7.09
CA HIS A 414 -20.24 6.34 -6.69
C HIS A 414 -20.00 5.20 -7.68
N LEU A 415 -18.73 4.91 -7.95
CA LEU A 415 -18.31 3.73 -8.68
C LEU A 415 -17.82 2.66 -7.69
N THR A 416 -18.05 1.41 -8.02
CA THR A 416 -17.60 0.25 -7.26
C THR A 416 -16.26 -0.24 -7.78
N PHE A 417 -15.40 -0.68 -6.85
CA PHE A 417 -14.15 -1.36 -7.20
C PHE A 417 -14.43 -2.77 -7.73
N ASN A 418 -13.44 -3.34 -8.39
CA ASN A 418 -13.51 -4.74 -8.81
C ASN A 418 -13.79 -5.63 -7.58
N PRO A 419 -14.87 -6.46 -7.59
CA PRO A 419 -15.25 -7.28 -6.42
C PRO A 419 -14.16 -8.26 -5.98
N LEU A 420 -13.40 -8.82 -6.94
CA LEU A 420 -12.30 -9.73 -6.63
C LEU A 420 -11.14 -9.00 -5.95
N ALA A 421 -10.78 -7.80 -6.43
CA ALA A 421 -9.77 -6.96 -5.78
C ALA A 421 -10.19 -6.59 -4.36
N SER A 422 -11.45 -6.18 -4.19
CA SER A 422 -12.00 -5.86 -2.87
C SER A 422 -12.01 -7.09 -1.95
N PHE A 423 -12.37 -8.26 -2.44
CA PHE A 423 -12.30 -9.51 -1.69
C PHE A 423 -10.87 -9.82 -1.22
N ILE A 424 -9.88 -9.71 -2.11
CA ILE A 424 -8.47 -9.99 -1.81
C ILE A 424 -7.94 -9.00 -0.75
N LEU A 425 -8.23 -7.71 -0.89
CA LEU A 425 -7.67 -6.69 -0.01
C LEU A 425 -8.45 -6.51 1.30
N LEU A 426 -9.75 -6.81 1.34
CA LEU A 426 -10.56 -6.61 2.54
C LEU A 426 -10.74 -7.86 3.38
N THR A 427 -10.55 -9.06 2.82
CA THR A 427 -10.65 -10.32 3.59
C THR A 427 -9.46 -10.42 4.56
N ASP A 428 -9.74 -10.82 5.78
CA ASP A 428 -8.70 -11.12 6.77
C ASP A 428 -8.13 -12.52 6.53
N HIS A 429 -7.13 -12.61 5.65
CA HIS A 429 -6.52 -13.89 5.27
C HIS A 429 -5.83 -14.59 6.44
N CYS A 430 -5.30 -13.84 7.41
CA CYS A 430 -4.71 -14.40 8.61
C CYS A 430 -5.74 -15.21 9.40
N MET A 431 -6.94 -14.68 9.58
CA MET A 431 -8.02 -15.36 10.30
C MET A 431 -8.53 -16.60 9.55
N VAL A 432 -8.57 -16.54 8.22
CA VAL A 432 -8.95 -17.69 7.39
C VAL A 432 -7.92 -18.82 7.55
N VAL A 433 -6.63 -18.52 7.44
CA VAL A 433 -5.55 -19.50 7.63
C VAL A 433 -5.58 -20.10 9.02
N GLN A 434 -5.79 -19.31 10.07
CA GLN A 434 -5.91 -19.79 11.45
C GLN A 434 -7.10 -20.73 11.64
N LYS A 435 -8.28 -20.38 11.12
CA LYS A 435 -9.48 -21.23 11.21
C LYS A 435 -9.29 -22.57 10.48
N PHE A 436 -8.59 -22.55 9.34
CA PHE A 436 -8.26 -23.77 8.59
C PHE A 436 -7.28 -24.66 9.35
N ALA A 437 -6.22 -24.05 9.89
CA ALA A 437 -5.20 -24.74 10.67
C ALA A 437 -5.76 -25.42 11.94
N ARG A 438 -6.78 -24.84 12.59
CA ARG A 438 -7.45 -25.46 13.73
C ARG A 438 -8.22 -26.75 13.38
N LYS A 439 -8.64 -26.90 12.12
CA LYS A 439 -9.39 -28.08 11.66
C LYS A 439 -8.51 -29.25 11.25
N LEU A 440 -7.18 -29.06 11.17
CA LEU A 440 -6.22 -30.08 10.75
C LEU A 440 -5.37 -30.54 11.95
N PRO A 441 -5.65 -31.73 12.54
CA PRO A 441 -5.03 -32.20 13.79
C PRO A 441 -3.50 -32.28 13.75
N ARG A 442 -2.90 -32.52 12.57
CA ARG A 442 -1.45 -32.68 12.39
C ARG A 442 -0.67 -31.35 12.30
N ILE A 443 -1.37 -30.23 12.20
CA ILE A 443 -0.71 -28.91 12.09
C ILE A 443 -0.48 -28.29 13.48
N GLN A 444 -1.15 -28.78 14.52
CA GLN A 444 -1.04 -28.26 15.88
C GLN A 444 0.37 -28.38 16.48
N GLU A 445 1.23 -29.24 15.93
CA GLU A 445 2.63 -29.39 16.36
C GLU A 445 3.58 -28.37 15.72
N ASN A 446 3.11 -27.49 14.82
CA ASN A 446 3.96 -26.47 14.21
C ASN A 446 4.17 -25.28 15.18
N PRO A 447 5.43 -24.96 15.56
CA PRO A 447 5.72 -23.90 16.54
C PRO A 447 5.17 -22.53 16.17
N LEU A 448 5.11 -22.20 14.89
CA LEU A 448 4.58 -20.91 14.41
C LEU A 448 3.06 -20.85 14.56
N LEU A 449 2.38 -21.93 14.21
CA LEU A 449 0.94 -22.04 14.35
C LEU A 449 0.52 -22.04 15.80
N THR A 450 1.29 -22.72 16.65
CA THR A 450 1.10 -22.72 18.10
C THR A 450 1.24 -21.30 18.67
N ARG A 451 2.18 -20.49 18.17
CA ARG A 451 2.33 -19.07 18.56
C ARG A 451 1.15 -18.22 18.08
N LEU A 452 0.71 -18.38 16.83
CA LEU A 452 -0.46 -17.69 16.29
C LEU A 452 -1.74 -18.04 17.07
N LEU A 453 -1.94 -19.31 17.39
CA LEU A 453 -3.08 -19.79 18.17
C LEU A 453 -3.00 -19.33 19.65
N ALA A 454 -1.80 -19.28 20.23
CA ALA A 454 -1.59 -18.77 21.59
C ALA A 454 -1.84 -17.26 21.68
N TYR A 455 -1.44 -16.50 20.66
CA TYR A 455 -1.71 -15.06 20.56
C TYR A 455 -3.21 -14.79 20.50
N GLU A 456 -3.95 -15.53 19.68
CA GLU A 456 -5.41 -15.36 19.58
C GLU A 456 -6.14 -15.77 20.87
N ARG A 457 -5.72 -16.87 21.53
CA ARG A 457 -6.27 -17.25 22.85
C ARG A 457 -6.12 -16.11 23.87
N ARG A 458 -4.97 -15.42 23.86
CA ARG A 458 -4.77 -14.25 24.74
C ARG A 458 -5.72 -13.09 24.39
N ILE A 459 -5.97 -12.85 23.11
CA ILE A 459 -6.94 -11.82 22.66
C ILE A 459 -8.36 -12.20 23.09
N GLN A 460 -8.76 -13.44 22.89
CA GLN A 460 -10.09 -13.95 23.25
C GLN A 460 -10.31 -13.93 24.77
N LEU A 461 -9.32 -14.37 25.55
CA LEU A 461 -9.36 -14.32 27.02
C LEU A 461 -9.47 -12.89 27.56
N ARG A 462 -8.76 -11.94 26.94
CA ARG A 462 -8.89 -10.52 27.33
C ARG A 462 -10.22 -9.91 26.93
N LYS A 463 -10.79 -10.29 25.77
CA LYS A 463 -12.14 -9.87 25.40
C LYS A 463 -13.19 -10.35 26.41
N SER A 464 -13.17 -11.63 26.78
CA SER A 464 -14.08 -12.15 27.79
C SER A 464 -13.89 -11.51 29.15
N GLN A 465 -12.65 -11.24 29.58
CA GLN A 465 -12.37 -10.53 30.83
C GLN A 465 -12.82 -9.06 30.80
N MET A 466 -12.76 -8.38 29.64
CA MET A 466 -13.28 -7.02 29.51
C MET A 466 -14.81 -6.97 29.45
N GLU A 467 -15.45 -8.00 28.90
CA GLU A 467 -16.92 -8.12 28.89
C GLU A 467 -17.51 -8.47 30.27
N GLU A 468 -16.74 -9.15 31.13
CA GLU A 468 -17.11 -9.50 32.50
C GLU A 468 -16.79 -8.42 33.55
N MET A 469 -16.06 -7.34 33.19
CA MET A 469 -15.78 -6.27 34.15
C MET A 469 -17.00 -5.37 34.38
N PRO A 470 -17.47 -5.23 35.66
CA PRO A 470 -18.53 -4.28 36.00
C PRO A 470 -18.07 -2.85 35.64
N ARG A 471 -18.95 -2.04 35.05
CA ARG A 471 -18.72 -0.65 34.62
C ARG A 471 -18.26 0.33 35.72
N GLN A 472 -18.09 -0.13 36.97
CA GLN A 472 -17.69 0.68 38.12
C GLN A 472 -16.20 0.76 38.41
N VAL A 473 -15.31 0.02 37.69
CA VAL A 473 -13.86 -0.03 38.00
C VAL A 473 -13.00 0.90 37.12
N MET A 474 -13.60 1.74 36.30
CA MET A 474 -12.83 2.67 35.45
C MET A 474 -12.31 3.94 36.16
N ARG A 475 -12.26 3.99 37.49
CA ARG A 475 -11.77 5.15 38.23
C ARG A 475 -10.89 4.76 39.42
N VAL A 476 -9.81 4.00 39.22
CA VAL A 476 -8.71 3.95 40.20
C VAL A 476 -7.41 3.67 39.45
N GLY A 477 -6.42 4.53 39.62
CA GLY A 477 -5.08 4.35 39.07
C GLY A 477 -4.41 3.13 39.71
N CYS A 478 -3.73 2.35 38.91
CA CYS A 478 -2.92 1.21 39.40
C CYS A 478 -1.46 1.47 39.15
N GLU A 479 -0.73 1.58 40.24
CA GLU A 479 0.69 1.31 40.33
C GLU A 479 0.92 -0.20 40.13
N PHE A 480 1.88 -0.58 39.30
CA PHE A 480 2.27 -1.98 39.11
C PHE A 480 3.61 -2.26 39.83
N PRO A 481 3.71 -3.39 40.56
CA PRO A 481 4.97 -3.81 41.15
C PRO A 481 5.85 -4.53 40.10
N CYS A 482 7.16 -4.25 40.21
CA CYS A 482 8.22 -4.93 39.45
C CYS A 482 8.30 -6.42 39.80
N PHE A 483 8.40 -7.29 38.79
CA PHE A 483 8.77 -8.70 39.00
C PHE A 483 10.25 -8.93 38.63
N PRO A 484 10.96 -9.83 39.33
CA PRO A 484 12.37 -10.05 39.15
C PRO A 484 12.70 -10.93 37.94
N GLN A 485 13.86 -10.62 37.33
CA GLN A 485 14.45 -11.41 36.25
C GLN A 485 14.94 -12.77 36.80
N THR A 486 14.45 -13.85 36.23
CA THR A 486 15.05 -15.18 36.38
C THR A 486 15.74 -15.59 35.09
N HIS A 487 17.04 -15.85 35.19
CA HIS A 487 17.85 -16.45 34.13
C HIS A 487 17.39 -17.91 33.86
N ALA A 488 16.89 -18.18 32.66
CA ALA A 488 16.68 -19.54 32.19
C ALA A 488 17.62 -19.81 31.01
N THR A 489 18.57 -20.71 31.22
CA THR A 489 19.44 -21.31 30.23
C THR A 489 18.63 -22.27 29.35
N PHE A 490 18.66 -22.08 28.04
CA PHE A 490 18.03 -22.96 27.09
C PHE A 490 19.01 -24.06 26.62
N PRO A 491 18.56 -25.33 26.56
CA PRO A 491 19.34 -26.40 25.94
C PRO A 491 19.27 -26.36 24.43
N THR A 492 20.39 -26.67 23.76
CA THR A 492 20.52 -26.88 22.32
C THR A 492 19.64 -28.02 21.84
N PRO A 493 18.89 -27.87 20.72
CA PRO A 493 18.07 -28.96 20.19
C PRO A 493 18.93 -30.00 19.43
N PRO A 494 18.60 -31.28 19.54
CA PRO A 494 19.28 -32.36 18.82
C PRO A 494 19.00 -32.33 17.32
N CYS A 495 20.01 -32.71 16.51
CA CYS A 495 19.91 -32.95 15.09
C CYS A 495 18.90 -34.06 14.80
N ILE A 496 17.83 -33.75 14.07
CA ILE A 496 16.88 -34.77 13.60
C ILE A 496 17.14 -35.04 12.14
N HIS A 497 17.74 -36.18 11.88
CA HIS A 497 17.79 -36.83 10.56
C HIS A 497 16.63 -37.84 10.48
N GLN A 498 15.52 -37.46 9.84
CA GLN A 498 14.51 -38.39 9.36
C GLN A 498 13.92 -37.91 8.02
N PRO A 499 13.97 -38.77 6.94
CA PRO A 499 13.50 -38.38 5.60
C PRO A 499 11.98 -38.20 5.44
N GLY A 500 11.17 -38.67 6.39
CA GLY A 500 9.69 -38.64 6.31
C GLY A 500 9.05 -37.27 6.56
N LYS A 501 9.73 -36.37 7.27
CA LYS A 501 9.17 -35.04 7.60
C LYS A 501 9.31 -34.00 6.48
N LEU A 502 10.16 -34.23 5.50
CA LEU A 502 10.36 -33.33 4.36
C LEU A 502 9.15 -33.34 3.40
N SER A 503 8.49 -34.53 3.25
CA SER A 503 7.29 -34.66 2.40
C SER A 503 6.07 -33.96 2.98
N GLU A 504 5.93 -33.89 4.32
CA GLU A 504 4.82 -33.18 4.99
C GLU A 504 5.02 -31.66 4.97
N LEU A 505 6.26 -31.17 5.09
CA LEU A 505 6.60 -29.75 4.93
C LEU A 505 6.46 -29.31 3.46
N LEU A 506 6.74 -30.19 2.50
CA LEU A 506 6.47 -29.96 1.08
C LEU A 506 4.98 -29.97 0.78
N GLN A 507 4.17 -30.80 1.47
CA GLN A 507 2.71 -30.76 1.34
C GLN A 507 2.10 -29.51 1.98
N LEU A 508 2.64 -29.01 3.08
CA LEU A 508 2.25 -27.71 3.66
C LEU A 508 2.64 -26.54 2.76
N GLY A 509 3.85 -26.55 2.21
CA GLY A 509 4.25 -25.58 1.18
C GLY A 509 3.42 -25.71 -0.09
N PHE A 510 2.95 -26.92 -0.41
CA PHE A 510 2.05 -27.20 -1.53
C PHE A 510 0.61 -26.73 -1.23
N LEU A 511 0.07 -26.96 -0.04
CA LEU A 511 -1.23 -26.42 0.39
C LEU A 511 -1.22 -24.88 0.48
N TRP A 512 -0.12 -24.29 0.90
CA TRP A 512 0.09 -22.85 0.87
C TRP A 512 0.16 -22.32 -0.56
N ARG A 513 0.89 -22.98 -1.44
CA ARG A 513 0.88 -22.67 -2.88
C ARG A 513 -0.51 -22.88 -3.48
N PHE A 514 -1.26 -23.92 -3.07
CA PHE A 514 -2.62 -24.17 -3.56
C PHE A 514 -3.65 -23.18 -3.02
N TYR A 515 -3.54 -22.76 -1.76
CA TYR A 515 -4.41 -21.70 -1.25
C TYR A 515 -4.16 -20.39 -2.00
N TYR A 516 -2.90 -20.05 -2.24
CA TYR A 516 -2.53 -18.86 -3.01
C TYR A 516 -2.65 -19.04 -4.52
N VAL A 517 -2.25 -20.18 -5.09
CA VAL A 517 -2.48 -20.48 -6.51
C VAL A 517 -3.96 -20.70 -6.78
N GLY A 518 -4.73 -21.27 -5.85
CA GLY A 518 -6.18 -21.34 -5.91
C GLY A 518 -6.91 -20.00 -5.72
N MET A 519 -6.24 -18.97 -5.20
CA MET A 519 -6.69 -17.57 -5.24
C MET A 519 -6.15 -16.82 -6.47
N ILE A 520 -5.11 -17.34 -7.12
CA ILE A 520 -4.40 -16.75 -8.26
C ILE A 520 -4.86 -17.36 -9.60
N VAL A 521 -5.47 -18.54 -9.61
CA VAL A 521 -6.13 -19.20 -10.74
C VAL A 521 -7.60 -19.33 -10.43
#